data_0b6dd0e25bde671d7cc567e1894405c8
#
_entry.id   0b6dd0e25bde671d7cc567e1894405c8
#
_cell.length_a   1.000
_cell.length_b   1.000
_cell.length_c   1.000
_cell.angle_alpha   90.00
_cell.angle_beta   90.00
_cell.angle_gamma   90.00
#
_symmetry.space_group_name_H-M   'P 1'
#
loop_
_entity.id
_entity.type
_entity.pdbx_description
1 polymer ?
#
loop_
_entity_poly.entity_id
_entity_poly.type
_entity_poly.pdbx_seq_one_letter_code
_entity_poly.pdbx_strand_id
1 'polypeptide(L)'
;ESAFGESILSLPQKIKNEKWGLLTSDLKTPIKNKPQMPLTDMEKRWLRAVLNDSRVKLFDADIKGLENAEPLYSQDMFVYFDRYNDGDPYNDERYIRNFKTVLKALREKRKAVVKFRGRTGKVHNKSVIPYNIEYSPQDDKFRLQAYARHTLWTINIARIEDCKLDEKFEKTVSYKAKKKKLVIELTDERNALERAMLHFSHLEKKTEKVSNDRYKITLYYDK
;
A
#
# COMPACT_ATOMS: atom_id res chain seq x y z
N GLU A 1 -26.75 -3.01 -31.01
CA GLU A 1 -26.97 -3.41 -29.58
C GLU A 1 -26.44 -4.84 -29.43
N SER A 2 -25.56 -5.06 -28.46
CA SER A 2 -24.99 -6.38 -28.30
C SER A 2 -25.94 -7.26 -27.45
N ALA A 3 -26.14 -8.51 -27.87
CA ALA A 3 -26.94 -9.52 -27.16
C ALA A 3 -26.52 -9.67 -25.66
N PHE A 4 -25.30 -9.31 -25.38
CA PHE A 4 -24.75 -9.30 -24.00
C PHE A 4 -25.37 -8.21 -23.12
N GLY A 5 -25.60 -6.99 -23.66
CA GLY A 5 -26.25 -5.90 -22.92
C GLY A 5 -27.69 -6.23 -22.53
N GLU A 6 -28.46 -6.78 -23.47
CA GLU A 6 -29.84 -7.21 -23.19
C GLU A 6 -29.91 -8.31 -22.14
N SER A 7 -28.98 -9.26 -22.16
CA SER A 7 -28.90 -10.33 -21.17
C SER A 7 -28.66 -9.84 -19.77
N ILE A 8 -27.76 -8.85 -19.58
CA ILE A 8 -27.46 -8.26 -18.27
C ILE A 8 -28.62 -7.43 -17.76
N LEU A 9 -29.23 -6.58 -18.59
CA LEU A 9 -30.35 -5.73 -18.20
C LEU A 9 -31.59 -6.52 -17.82
N SER A 10 -31.82 -7.67 -18.45
CA SER A 10 -32.93 -8.56 -18.13
C SER A 10 -32.67 -9.51 -16.96
N LEU A 11 -31.43 -9.60 -16.45
CA LEU A 11 -31.04 -10.58 -15.43
C LEU A 11 -31.86 -10.46 -14.14
N PRO A 12 -32.12 -9.27 -13.55
CA PRO A 12 -32.94 -9.16 -12.34
C PRO A 12 -34.34 -9.73 -12.52
N GLN A 13 -34.95 -9.52 -13.68
CA GLN A 13 -36.28 -10.04 -13.99
C GLN A 13 -36.28 -11.57 -14.16
N LYS A 14 -35.26 -12.10 -14.83
CA LYS A 14 -35.08 -13.56 -14.97
C LYS A 14 -34.87 -14.23 -13.63
N ILE A 15 -34.01 -13.68 -12.77
CA ILE A 15 -33.78 -14.21 -11.41
C ILE A 15 -35.08 -14.26 -10.62
N LYS A 16 -35.91 -13.23 -10.69
CA LYS A 16 -37.20 -13.17 -10.03
C LYS A 16 -38.17 -14.21 -10.56
N ASN A 17 -38.23 -14.37 -11.87
CA ASN A 17 -39.16 -15.29 -12.53
C ASN A 17 -38.74 -16.75 -12.38
N GLU A 18 -37.44 -17.04 -12.47
CA GLU A 18 -36.89 -18.39 -12.44
C GLU A 18 -36.54 -18.88 -11.02
N LYS A 19 -36.71 -18.02 -9.99
CA LYS A 19 -36.41 -18.32 -8.58
C LYS A 19 -34.99 -18.86 -8.37
N TRP A 20 -34.00 -18.18 -8.92
CA TRP A 20 -32.61 -18.58 -8.73
C TRP A 20 -32.20 -18.57 -7.26
N GLY A 21 -31.72 -19.71 -6.76
CA GLY A 21 -31.33 -19.84 -5.37
C GLY A 21 -30.04 -19.11 -4.98
N LEU A 22 -29.21 -18.73 -5.95
CA LEU A 22 -27.89 -18.12 -5.71
C LEU A 22 -27.89 -16.59 -5.75
N LEU A 23 -28.91 -15.97 -6.37
CA LEU A 23 -29.06 -14.52 -6.45
C LEU A 23 -30.52 -14.12 -6.18
N THR A 24 -30.66 -12.96 -5.54
CA THR A 24 -31.94 -12.30 -5.38
C THR A 24 -32.23 -11.38 -6.57
N SER A 25 -33.46 -10.93 -6.75
CA SER A 25 -33.85 -10.03 -7.85
C SER A 25 -33.11 -8.69 -7.88
N ASP A 26 -32.51 -8.27 -6.76
CA ASP A 26 -31.65 -7.09 -6.63
C ASP A 26 -30.15 -7.43 -6.80
N LEU A 27 -29.85 -8.59 -7.37
CA LEU A 27 -28.50 -9.09 -7.67
C LEU A 27 -27.61 -9.33 -6.43
N LYS A 28 -28.22 -9.51 -5.26
CA LYS A 28 -27.50 -9.87 -4.05
C LYS A 28 -27.54 -11.37 -3.84
N THR A 29 -26.47 -11.92 -3.31
CA THR A 29 -26.45 -13.32 -2.92
C THR A 29 -27.15 -13.54 -1.58
N PRO A 30 -28.04 -14.56 -1.43
CA PRO A 30 -28.60 -14.97 -0.15
C PRO A 30 -27.58 -15.74 0.71
N ILE A 31 -26.41 -16.06 0.17
CA ILE A 31 -25.38 -16.79 0.89
C ILE A 31 -24.81 -15.89 1.99
N LYS A 32 -25.02 -16.27 3.25
CA LYS A 32 -24.57 -15.51 4.42
C LYS A 32 -23.10 -15.73 4.74
N ASN A 33 -22.58 -16.90 4.43
CA ASN A 33 -21.18 -17.25 4.68
C ASN A 33 -20.34 -16.99 3.42
N LYS A 34 -19.16 -16.42 3.60
CA LYS A 34 -18.21 -16.31 2.49
C LYS A 34 -17.86 -17.69 1.96
N PRO A 35 -17.91 -17.95 0.63
CA PRO A 35 -17.46 -19.22 0.09
C PRO A 35 -16.00 -19.43 0.46
N GLN A 36 -15.70 -20.57 1.05
CA GLN A 36 -14.33 -20.98 1.33
C GLN A 36 -13.82 -21.76 0.11
N MET A 37 -13.09 -21.09 -0.74
CA MET A 37 -12.36 -21.77 -1.81
C MET A 37 -10.97 -22.10 -1.29
N PRO A 38 -10.54 -23.38 -1.28
CA PRO A 38 -9.18 -23.72 -0.95
C PRO A 38 -8.25 -23.12 -2.02
N LEU A 39 -7.11 -22.63 -1.56
CA LEU A 39 -6.08 -22.13 -2.48
C LEU A 39 -5.58 -23.28 -3.34
N THR A 40 -5.42 -23.02 -4.63
CA THR A 40 -4.73 -23.93 -5.55
C THR A 40 -3.24 -24.06 -5.17
N ASP A 41 -2.59 -25.08 -5.63
CA ASP A 41 -1.16 -25.26 -5.37
C ASP A 41 -0.32 -24.10 -5.92
N MET A 42 -0.66 -23.61 -7.11
CA MET A 42 -0.01 -22.44 -7.70
C MET A 42 -0.15 -21.18 -6.84
N GLU A 43 -1.36 -20.91 -6.31
CA GLU A 43 -1.62 -19.78 -5.42
C GLU A 43 -0.85 -19.89 -4.10
N LYS A 44 -0.77 -21.10 -3.53
CA LYS A 44 0.03 -21.35 -2.33
C LYS A 44 1.52 -21.07 -2.58
N ARG A 45 2.07 -21.55 -3.68
CA ARG A 45 3.46 -21.32 -4.08
C ARG A 45 3.73 -19.84 -4.33
N TRP A 46 2.82 -19.14 -4.98
CA TRP A 46 2.91 -17.70 -5.20
C TRP A 46 2.88 -16.92 -3.88
N LEU A 47 1.89 -17.21 -3.02
CA LEU A 47 1.81 -16.58 -1.69
C LEU A 47 3.05 -16.85 -0.85
N ARG A 48 3.60 -18.08 -0.89
CA ARG A 48 4.83 -18.42 -0.19
C ARG A 48 6.01 -17.57 -0.67
N ALA A 49 6.12 -17.34 -1.98
CA ALA A 49 7.15 -16.48 -2.54
C ALA A 49 7.00 -15.02 -2.08
N VAL A 50 5.78 -14.49 -2.07
CA VAL A 50 5.48 -13.13 -1.57
C VAL A 50 5.81 -13.00 -0.08
N LEU A 51 5.44 -13.98 0.75
CA LEU A 51 5.70 -13.97 2.19
C LEU A 51 7.18 -14.12 2.55
N ASN A 52 7.99 -14.63 1.62
CA ASN A 52 9.44 -14.69 1.79
C ASN A 52 10.16 -13.36 1.54
N ASP A 53 9.47 -12.37 0.94
CA ASP A 53 10.01 -11.02 0.77
C ASP A 53 10.30 -10.40 2.14
N SER A 54 11.53 -9.87 2.31
CA SER A 54 11.96 -9.23 3.56
C SER A 54 11.09 -8.05 3.98
N ARG A 55 10.50 -7.34 3.01
CA ARG A 55 9.57 -6.24 3.25
C ARG A 55 8.24 -6.73 3.82
N VAL A 56 7.72 -7.84 3.30
CA VAL A 56 6.46 -8.45 3.74
C VAL A 56 6.61 -9.07 5.13
N LYS A 57 7.77 -9.66 5.44
CA LYS A 57 8.09 -10.20 6.77
C LYS A 57 7.99 -9.18 7.90
N LEU A 58 8.17 -7.89 7.60
CA LEU A 58 8.01 -6.81 8.58
C LEU A 58 6.59 -6.70 9.16
N PHE A 59 5.58 -7.18 8.43
CA PHE A 59 4.18 -7.09 8.83
C PHE A 59 3.66 -8.29 9.62
N ASP A 60 4.52 -9.29 9.88
CA ASP A 60 4.16 -10.54 10.57
C ASP A 60 2.92 -11.21 9.96
N ALA A 61 2.91 -11.34 8.63
CA ALA A 61 1.82 -11.98 7.91
C ALA A 61 1.74 -13.49 8.27
N ASP A 62 0.51 -13.98 8.41
CA ASP A 62 0.27 -15.40 8.73
C ASP A 62 0.66 -16.28 7.55
N ILE A 63 1.43 -17.34 7.84
CA ILE A 63 1.86 -18.35 6.87
C ILE A 63 1.12 -19.69 7.03
N LYS A 64 0.09 -19.71 7.87
CA LYS A 64 -0.65 -20.93 8.17
C LYS A 64 -1.22 -21.59 6.91
N GLY A 65 -0.90 -22.87 6.75
CA GLY A 65 -1.30 -23.65 5.58
C GLY A 65 -0.38 -23.50 4.36
N LEU A 66 0.73 -22.75 4.49
CA LEU A 66 1.73 -22.55 3.44
C LEU A 66 3.13 -23.07 3.84
N GLU A 67 3.25 -23.73 4.97
CA GLU A 67 4.53 -24.16 5.56
C GLU A 67 5.30 -25.07 4.61
N ASN A 68 4.59 -25.98 3.94
CA ASN A 68 5.16 -26.97 3.03
C ASN A 68 5.12 -26.53 1.55
N ALA A 69 4.61 -25.33 1.25
CA ALA A 69 4.55 -24.85 -0.11
C ALA A 69 5.95 -24.37 -0.56
N GLU A 70 6.46 -24.94 -1.65
CA GLU A 70 7.66 -24.45 -2.31
C GLU A 70 7.39 -23.09 -2.95
N PRO A 71 8.22 -22.05 -2.70
CA PRO A 71 7.98 -20.73 -3.29
C PRO A 71 8.07 -20.78 -4.82
N LEU A 72 7.17 -20.07 -5.50
CA LEU A 72 7.11 -20.02 -6.96
C LEU A 72 8.36 -19.34 -7.56
N TYR A 73 8.93 -18.40 -6.84
CA TYR A 73 10.15 -17.65 -7.21
C TYR A 73 10.91 -17.22 -5.96
N SER A 74 12.16 -16.86 -6.12
CA SER A 74 13.01 -16.25 -5.08
C SER A 74 13.35 -14.80 -5.44
N GLN A 75 13.70 -13.98 -4.44
CA GLN A 75 13.94 -12.55 -4.62
C GLN A 75 15.17 -12.23 -5.49
N ASP A 76 16.15 -13.13 -5.54
CA ASP A 76 17.36 -13.04 -6.35
C ASP A 76 17.09 -13.20 -7.86
N MET A 77 15.92 -13.73 -8.25
CA MET A 77 15.50 -13.79 -9.66
C MET A 77 15.14 -12.42 -10.24
N PHE A 78 14.90 -11.40 -9.39
CA PHE A 78 14.52 -10.08 -9.86
C PHE A 78 15.73 -9.18 -10.07
N VAL A 79 15.87 -8.68 -11.29
CA VAL A 79 16.83 -7.62 -11.62
C VAL A 79 16.07 -6.30 -11.59
N TYR A 80 16.46 -5.42 -10.69
CA TYR A 80 15.85 -4.09 -10.59
C TYR A 80 16.70 -3.09 -11.36
N PHE A 81 16.14 -2.60 -12.46
CA PHE A 81 16.67 -1.47 -13.19
C PHE A 81 16.08 -0.19 -12.56
N ASP A 82 16.82 0.91 -12.58
CA ASP A 82 16.37 2.23 -12.08
C ASP A 82 16.16 2.35 -10.54
N ARG A 83 16.80 1.52 -9.73
CA ARG A 83 16.91 1.80 -8.30
C ARG A 83 18.00 2.84 -8.05
N TYR A 84 17.62 3.95 -7.42
CA TYR A 84 18.57 5.03 -7.11
C TYR A 84 19.35 4.82 -5.82
N ASN A 85 18.97 3.84 -4.99
CA ASN A 85 19.55 3.58 -3.68
C ASN A 85 19.47 2.09 -3.33
N ASP A 86 20.30 1.67 -2.37
CA ASP A 86 20.38 0.30 -1.87
C ASP A 86 19.15 -0.16 -1.04
N GLY A 87 18.11 0.68 -0.95
CA GLY A 87 16.92 0.36 -0.18
C GLY A 87 17.10 0.54 1.34
N ASP A 88 16.09 0.09 2.10
CA ASP A 88 16.16 0.04 3.56
C ASP A 88 16.83 -1.27 4.03
N PRO A 89 17.47 -1.28 5.21
CA PRO A 89 18.15 -2.47 5.74
C PRO A 89 17.13 -3.44 6.38
N TYR A 90 16.33 -4.12 5.57
CA TYR A 90 15.20 -4.96 6.00
C TYR A 90 15.58 -6.13 6.92
N ASN A 91 16.85 -6.53 6.95
CA ASN A 91 17.37 -7.60 7.79
C ASN A 91 18.09 -7.08 9.05
N ASP A 92 18.20 -5.75 9.23
CA ASP A 92 18.78 -5.15 10.44
C ASP A 92 17.81 -5.25 11.62
N GLU A 93 18.24 -5.79 12.74
CA GLU A 93 17.38 -6.01 13.91
C GLU A 93 16.81 -4.72 14.50
N ARG A 94 17.59 -3.63 14.50
CA ARG A 94 17.12 -2.32 14.96
C ARG A 94 16.05 -1.77 14.04
N TYR A 95 16.24 -1.90 12.73
CA TYR A 95 15.26 -1.50 11.73
C TYR A 95 13.96 -2.25 11.92
N ILE A 96 14.01 -3.58 12.01
CA ILE A 96 12.85 -4.46 12.21
C ILE A 96 12.11 -4.08 13.50
N ARG A 97 12.81 -3.91 14.60
CA ARG A 97 12.22 -3.52 15.88
C ARG A 97 11.52 -2.16 15.80
N ASN A 98 12.17 -1.16 15.22
CA ASN A 98 11.59 0.17 15.05
C ASN A 98 10.37 0.14 14.13
N PHE A 99 10.43 -0.57 13.01
CA PHE A 99 9.32 -0.74 12.09
C PHE A 99 8.10 -1.37 12.79
N LYS A 100 8.31 -2.48 13.51
CA LYS A 100 7.23 -3.16 14.25
C LYS A 100 6.64 -2.28 15.35
N THR A 101 7.46 -1.47 16.03
CA THR A 101 6.98 -0.51 17.03
C THR A 101 6.10 0.55 16.39
N VAL A 102 6.50 1.11 15.24
CA VAL A 102 5.70 2.07 14.48
C VAL A 102 4.40 1.44 13.99
N LEU A 103 4.46 0.23 13.43
CA LEU A 103 3.30 -0.51 12.96
C LEU A 103 2.30 -0.78 14.11
N LYS A 104 2.80 -1.17 15.28
CA LYS A 104 2.00 -1.36 16.48
C LYS A 104 1.35 -0.06 16.94
N ALA A 105 2.10 1.05 16.95
CA ALA A 105 1.57 2.37 17.29
C ALA A 105 0.40 2.78 16.38
N LEU A 106 0.52 2.51 15.06
CA LEU A 106 -0.56 2.74 14.09
C LEU A 106 -1.79 1.88 14.36
N ARG A 107 -1.60 0.57 14.53
CA ARG A 107 -2.71 -0.40 14.74
C ARG A 107 -3.48 -0.12 16.03
N GLU A 108 -2.76 0.21 17.11
CA GLU A 108 -3.32 0.46 18.44
C GLU A 108 -3.76 1.91 18.66
N LYS A 109 -3.58 2.79 17.67
CA LYS A 109 -3.84 4.24 17.77
C LYS A 109 -3.11 4.85 18.98
N ARG A 110 -1.79 4.64 19.02
CA ARG A 110 -0.92 5.15 20.09
C ARG A 110 0.05 6.18 19.54
N LYS A 111 0.41 7.15 20.37
CA LYS A 111 1.55 8.01 20.12
C LYS A 111 2.84 7.17 20.16
N ALA A 112 3.87 7.67 19.52
CA ALA A 112 5.20 7.10 19.56
C ALA A 112 6.23 8.18 19.84
N VAL A 113 7.18 7.91 20.72
CA VAL A 113 8.37 8.75 20.90
C VAL A 113 9.43 8.22 19.95
N VAL A 114 9.78 9.05 18.96
CA VAL A 114 10.69 8.67 17.88
C VAL A 114 11.95 9.52 17.95
N LYS A 115 13.11 8.86 18.12
CA LYS A 115 14.42 9.47 17.99
C LYS A 115 15.00 9.14 16.61
N PHE A 116 15.22 10.14 15.79
CA PHE A 116 15.67 9.94 14.41
C PHE A 116 16.67 11.01 13.96
N ARG A 117 17.48 10.65 12.98
CA ARG A 117 18.45 11.56 12.35
C ARG A 117 17.86 12.22 11.11
N GLY A 118 17.76 13.54 11.13
CA GLY A 118 17.28 14.32 10.00
C GLY A 118 18.24 14.29 8.80
N ARG A 119 17.82 14.89 7.67
CA ARG A 119 18.62 14.95 6.43
C ARG A 119 19.97 15.67 6.62
N THR A 120 20.01 16.66 7.51
CA THR A 120 21.21 17.44 7.82
C THR A 120 22.07 16.83 8.92
N GLY A 121 21.81 15.58 9.34
CA GLY A 121 22.51 14.90 10.42
C GLY A 121 22.01 15.26 11.83
N LYS A 122 21.15 16.28 11.98
CA LYS A 122 20.59 16.67 13.29
C LYS A 122 19.71 15.57 13.86
N VAL A 123 19.92 15.25 15.15
CA VAL A 123 19.10 14.30 15.88
C VAL A 123 17.85 15.01 16.39
N HIS A 124 16.71 14.40 16.15
CA HIS A 124 15.40 14.82 16.63
C HIS A 124 14.85 13.78 17.59
N ASN A 125 14.23 14.22 18.67
CA ASN A 125 13.45 13.38 19.58
C ASN A 125 12.05 14.00 19.70
N LYS A 126 11.03 13.27 19.23
CA LYS A 126 9.67 13.81 19.16
C LYS A 126 8.62 12.77 19.54
N SER A 127 7.65 13.21 20.33
CA SER A 127 6.39 12.46 20.46
C SER A 127 5.53 12.79 19.25
N VAL A 128 5.14 11.76 18.49
CA VAL A 128 4.39 11.87 17.24
C VAL A 128 3.16 10.99 17.28
N ILE A 129 2.15 11.36 16.51
CA ILE A 129 0.97 10.55 16.23
C ILE A 129 1.17 9.91 14.85
N PRO A 130 1.47 8.61 14.77
CA PRO A 130 1.59 7.91 13.51
C PRO A 130 0.28 8.00 12.72
N TYR A 131 0.40 8.33 11.43
CA TYR A 131 -0.75 8.46 10.54
C TYR A 131 -0.76 7.38 9.46
N ASN A 132 0.40 7.14 8.83
CA ASN A 132 0.54 6.18 7.76
C ASN A 132 1.99 5.69 7.64
N ILE A 133 2.18 4.49 7.09
CA ILE A 133 3.46 4.01 6.58
C ILE A 133 3.36 3.98 5.05
N GLU A 134 4.21 4.75 4.41
CA GLU A 134 4.33 4.84 2.95
C GLU A 134 5.52 4.02 2.48
N TYR A 135 5.34 3.24 1.41
CA TYR A 135 6.44 2.58 0.72
C TYR A 135 6.76 3.32 -0.58
N SER A 136 8.04 3.64 -0.79
CA SER A 136 8.56 4.21 -2.02
C SER A 136 9.24 3.12 -2.86
N PRO A 137 8.61 2.62 -3.95
CA PRO A 137 9.21 1.59 -4.79
C PRO A 137 10.50 2.05 -5.47
N GLN A 138 10.61 3.33 -5.82
CA GLN A 138 11.78 3.91 -6.45
C GLN A 138 13.02 3.88 -5.54
N ASP A 139 12.83 4.23 -4.27
CA ASP A 139 13.92 4.26 -3.28
C ASP A 139 14.05 2.94 -2.53
N ASP A 140 13.08 2.03 -2.66
CA ASP A 140 12.93 0.80 -1.87
C ASP A 140 12.97 1.09 -0.36
N LYS A 141 12.14 2.06 0.10
CA LYS A 141 12.17 2.59 1.47
C LYS A 141 10.79 2.75 2.06
N PHE A 142 10.68 2.46 3.35
CA PHE A 142 9.51 2.82 4.13
C PHE A 142 9.68 4.16 4.84
N ARG A 143 8.62 4.96 4.80
CA ARG A 143 8.54 6.27 5.43
C ARG A 143 7.36 6.31 6.40
N LEU A 144 7.61 6.73 7.62
CA LEU A 144 6.56 7.04 8.57
C LEU A 144 6.04 8.46 8.29
N GLN A 145 4.74 8.57 8.04
CA GLN A 145 4.01 9.84 8.07
C GLN A 145 3.38 10.01 9.45
N ALA A 146 3.72 11.06 10.15
CA ALA A 146 3.27 11.27 11.51
C ALA A 146 3.07 12.75 11.84
N TYR A 147 2.12 13.06 12.71
CA TYR A 147 1.88 14.41 13.20
C TYR A 147 2.65 14.66 14.49
N ALA A 148 3.42 15.74 14.52
CA ALA A 148 3.99 16.27 15.74
C ALA A 148 3.42 17.69 15.94
N ARG A 149 2.62 17.87 16.99
CA ARG A 149 1.82 19.08 17.20
C ARG A 149 0.89 19.31 15.98
N HIS A 150 1.15 20.36 15.18
CA HIS A 150 0.34 20.73 14.01
C HIS A 150 1.08 20.51 12.67
N THR A 151 2.23 19.84 12.70
CA THR A 151 3.07 19.65 11.51
C THR A 151 3.11 18.19 11.13
N LEU A 152 2.90 17.88 9.85
CA LEU A 152 3.12 16.55 9.28
C LEU A 152 4.63 16.35 9.06
N TRP A 153 5.14 15.25 9.58
CA TRP A 153 6.51 14.82 9.42
C TRP A 153 6.55 13.55 8.58
N THR A 154 7.43 13.53 7.59
CA THR A 154 7.79 12.34 6.85
C THR A 154 9.17 11.89 7.30
N ILE A 155 9.22 10.76 7.99
CA ILE A 155 10.43 10.23 8.62
C ILE A 155 10.80 8.92 7.94
N ASN A 156 11.97 8.85 7.32
CA ASN A 156 12.48 7.56 6.81
C ASN A 156 12.74 6.61 7.98
N ILE A 157 12.14 5.41 7.96
CA ILE A 157 12.21 4.46 9.07
C ILE A 157 13.65 4.00 9.32
N ALA A 158 14.48 3.86 8.27
CA ALA A 158 15.90 3.52 8.42
C ALA A 158 16.71 4.57 9.22
N ARG A 159 16.22 5.81 9.32
CA ARG A 159 16.87 6.87 10.11
C ARG A 159 16.42 6.93 11.56
N ILE A 160 15.50 6.06 11.96
CA ILE A 160 15.04 5.96 13.34
C ILE A 160 16.09 5.20 14.16
N GLU A 161 16.66 5.89 15.14
CA GLU A 161 17.61 5.31 16.08
C GLU A 161 16.91 4.53 17.20
N ASP A 162 15.78 5.07 17.68
CA ASP A 162 14.95 4.43 18.72
C ASP A 162 13.48 4.86 18.56
N CYS A 163 12.57 3.92 18.84
CA CYS A 163 11.13 4.14 18.79
C CYS A 163 10.46 3.45 19.99
N LYS A 164 9.66 4.20 20.75
CA LYS A 164 8.92 3.68 21.90
C LYS A 164 7.45 4.04 21.80
N LEU A 165 6.60 3.10 22.20
CA LEU A 165 5.17 3.36 22.32
C LEU A 165 4.92 4.36 23.46
N ASP A 166 3.99 5.26 23.23
CA ASP A 166 3.52 6.24 24.18
C ASP A 166 2.01 6.04 24.44
N GLU A 167 1.35 6.97 25.09
CA GLU A 167 -0.07 6.90 25.45
C GLU A 167 -1.00 6.70 24.24
N LYS A 168 -2.17 6.12 24.47
CA LYS A 168 -3.24 6.07 23.45
C LYS A 168 -3.82 7.46 23.20
N PHE A 169 -4.22 7.73 21.97
CA PHE A 169 -4.96 8.94 21.64
C PHE A 169 -6.36 8.58 21.15
N GLU A 170 -7.37 9.24 21.72
CA GLU A 170 -8.78 8.97 21.40
C GLU A 170 -9.29 9.81 20.23
N LYS A 171 -8.67 10.94 19.94
CA LYS A 171 -9.10 11.83 18.86
C LYS A 171 -8.44 11.44 17.55
N THR A 172 -9.26 11.09 16.57
CA THR A 172 -8.82 11.05 15.18
C THR A 172 -8.32 12.45 14.82
N VAL A 173 -7.01 12.64 14.71
CA VAL A 173 -6.44 13.90 14.22
C VAL A 173 -6.74 13.95 12.72
N SER A 174 -7.93 14.39 12.40
CA SER A 174 -8.34 14.70 11.03
C SER A 174 -7.69 16.02 10.65
N TYR A 175 -6.44 15.96 10.24
CA TYR A 175 -5.84 17.07 9.56
C TYR A 175 -6.37 17.05 8.11
N LYS A 176 -7.29 17.93 7.79
CA LYS A 176 -7.64 18.22 6.40
C LYS A 176 -6.46 19.00 5.79
N ALA A 177 -5.41 18.29 5.45
CA ALA A 177 -4.37 18.88 4.60
C ALA A 177 -5.04 19.41 3.34
N LYS A 178 -4.81 20.66 3.01
CA LYS A 178 -5.29 21.22 1.74
C LYS A 178 -4.46 20.57 0.64
N LYS A 179 -4.99 19.49 0.05
CA LYS A 179 -4.35 18.85 -1.08
C LYS A 179 -4.19 19.86 -2.22
N LYS A 180 -2.97 20.01 -2.68
CA LYS A 180 -2.66 20.73 -3.91
C LYS A 180 -2.78 19.78 -5.09
N LYS A 181 -3.06 20.36 -6.24
CA LYS A 181 -3.21 19.64 -7.51
C LYS A 181 -2.10 20.12 -8.46
N LEU A 182 -1.35 19.18 -9.02
CA LEU A 182 -0.42 19.39 -10.12
C LEU A 182 -0.93 18.59 -11.32
N VAL A 183 -0.99 19.23 -12.47
CA VAL A 183 -1.37 18.57 -13.72
C VAL A 183 -0.15 18.57 -14.64
N ILE A 184 0.22 17.39 -15.13
CA ILE A 184 1.33 17.16 -16.04
C ILE A 184 0.74 16.55 -17.32
N GLU A 185 1.11 17.09 -18.46
CA GLU A 185 0.89 16.45 -19.75
C GLU A 185 2.22 15.88 -20.24
N LEU A 186 2.18 14.63 -20.71
CA LEU A 186 3.37 13.97 -21.23
C LEU A 186 3.05 13.23 -22.52
N THR A 187 4.06 13.14 -23.39
CA THR A 187 4.07 12.26 -24.55
C THR A 187 4.74 10.95 -24.13
N ASP A 188 4.12 9.81 -24.45
CA ASP A 188 4.61 8.49 -24.03
C ASP A 188 5.72 7.99 -24.97
N GLU A 189 6.83 8.72 -24.96
CA GLU A 189 8.06 8.30 -25.62
C GLU A 189 8.94 7.53 -24.62
N ARG A 190 9.50 6.39 -25.07
CA ARG A 190 10.39 5.54 -24.24
C ARG A 190 9.77 5.15 -22.90
N ASN A 191 8.50 4.74 -22.91
CA ASN A 191 7.74 4.38 -21.71
C ASN A 191 7.68 5.50 -20.65
N ALA A 192 7.52 6.76 -21.10
CA ALA A 192 7.48 7.91 -20.21
C ALA A 192 6.31 7.84 -19.22
N LEU A 193 5.16 7.28 -19.64
CA LEU A 193 4.01 7.09 -18.76
C LEU A 193 4.35 6.14 -17.62
N GLU A 194 4.89 4.96 -17.91
CA GLU A 194 5.24 3.97 -16.89
C GLU A 194 6.26 4.50 -15.90
N ARG A 195 7.29 5.18 -16.39
CA ARG A 195 8.32 5.84 -15.55
C ARG A 195 7.72 6.92 -14.65
N ALA A 196 6.80 7.74 -15.17
CA ALA A 196 6.10 8.75 -14.38
C ALA A 196 5.19 8.10 -13.32
N MET A 197 4.48 7.03 -13.68
CA MET A 197 3.63 6.30 -12.74
C MET A 197 4.42 5.67 -11.62
N LEU A 198 5.61 5.14 -11.90
CA LEU A 198 6.53 4.62 -10.90
C LEU A 198 7.11 5.74 -10.03
N HIS A 199 7.59 6.83 -10.65
CA HIS A 199 8.18 7.96 -9.94
C HIS A 199 7.21 8.61 -8.94
N PHE A 200 5.96 8.76 -9.32
CA PHE A 200 4.90 9.32 -8.48
C PHE A 200 4.03 8.25 -7.80
N SER A 201 4.55 7.03 -7.61
CA SER A 201 3.79 5.92 -7.01
C SER A 201 3.23 6.24 -5.62
N HIS A 202 3.95 7.06 -4.85
CA HIS A 202 3.60 7.49 -3.50
C HIS A 202 2.52 8.58 -3.44
N LEU A 203 2.14 9.18 -4.56
CA LEU A 203 1.12 10.23 -4.61
C LEU A 203 -0.22 9.68 -5.11
N GLU A 204 -1.31 10.22 -4.55
CA GLU A 204 -2.63 10.04 -5.15
C GLU A 204 -2.64 10.68 -6.53
N LYS A 205 -3.07 9.91 -7.54
CA LYS A 205 -3.01 10.36 -8.92
C LYS A 205 -4.17 9.86 -9.77
N LYS A 206 -4.48 10.61 -10.81
CA LYS A 206 -5.44 10.25 -11.86
C LYS A 206 -4.75 10.40 -13.20
N THR A 207 -4.86 9.39 -14.06
CA THR A 207 -4.29 9.40 -15.40
C THR A 207 -5.41 9.33 -16.42
N GLU A 208 -5.37 10.21 -17.42
CA GLU A 208 -6.31 10.26 -18.52
C GLU A 208 -5.54 10.21 -19.85
N LYS A 209 -5.99 9.38 -20.79
CA LYS A 209 -5.44 9.35 -22.15
C LYS A 209 -6.07 10.49 -22.95
N VAL A 210 -5.25 11.38 -23.51
CA VAL A 210 -5.69 12.54 -24.29
C VAL A 210 -5.67 12.24 -25.78
N SER A 211 -4.64 11.52 -26.26
CA SER A 211 -4.51 11.07 -27.64
C SER A 211 -3.74 9.73 -27.69
N ASN A 212 -3.36 9.25 -28.87
CA ASN A 212 -2.69 7.95 -29.00
C ASN A 212 -1.41 7.84 -28.19
N ASP A 213 -0.66 8.93 -28.07
CA ASP A 213 0.64 8.99 -27.44
C ASP A 213 0.73 10.02 -26.29
N ARG A 214 -0.40 10.72 -25.97
CA ARG A 214 -0.42 11.76 -24.93
C ARG A 214 -1.31 11.39 -23.77
N TYR A 215 -0.77 11.64 -22.60
CA TYR A 215 -1.42 11.39 -21.31
C TYR A 215 -1.39 12.62 -20.44
N LYS A 216 -2.45 12.78 -19.66
CA LYS A 216 -2.58 13.80 -18.63
C LYS A 216 -2.59 13.14 -17.28
N ILE A 217 -1.62 13.47 -16.44
CA ILE A 217 -1.50 12.97 -15.07
C ILE A 217 -1.86 14.09 -14.12
N THR A 218 -2.85 13.87 -13.28
CA THR A 218 -3.22 14.76 -12.18
C THR A 218 -2.68 14.18 -10.89
N LEU A 219 -1.77 14.87 -10.22
CA LEU A 219 -1.18 14.49 -8.94
C LEU A 219 -1.81 15.30 -7.82
N TYR A 220 -2.09 14.65 -6.68
CA TYR A 220 -2.57 15.30 -5.47
C TYR A 220 -1.51 15.14 -4.38
N TYR A 221 -1.09 16.24 -3.77
CA TYR A 221 -0.05 16.24 -2.74
C TYR A 221 -0.39 17.21 -1.62
N ASP A 222 0.11 16.93 -0.43
CA ASP A 222 -0.04 17.78 0.75
C ASP A 222 1.01 18.91 0.73
N LYS A 223 0.64 20.08 1.26
CA LYS A 223 1.54 21.23 1.33
C LYS A 223 2.40 21.17 2.59
#